data_480d1a555d115b4e10222e92af1d16e3
#
_entry.id   480d1a555d115b4e10222e92af1d16e3
#
_cell.length_a   1.000
_cell.length_b   1.000
_cell.length_c   1.000
_cell.angle_alpha   90.00
_cell.angle_beta   90.00
_cell.angle_gamma   90.00
#
_symmetry.space_group_name_H-M   'P 1'
#
loop_
_entity.id
_entity.type
_entity.pdbx_description
1 polymer ?
#
loop_
_entity_poly.entity_id
_entity_poly.type
_entity_poly.pdbx_seq_one_letter_code
_entity_poly.pdbx_strand_id
1 'polypeptide(L)'
;GNHAQGVAYTCNEMKIPATIFMPVTTPLQKIGQVRFFGGKFVTIKLVGDTFDASAQAAQEYTKSEGMTFIDPFDDYNVQAGQGTVAYEIYEQAQEEGVSFDSILVPVGGGGLISGVATYIKDVAPSMEVIGVEASGARSMRAAFDRGYPVKLEEIDKFADGIAVQKVGVKTYEVARKYVDRLLGVDEGLISETLIDMYSKVGTI
;
A
#
# COMPACT_ATOMS: atom_id res chain seq x y z
N GLY A 1 8.56 0.20 5.14
CA GLY A 1 7.76 1.01 4.22
C GLY A 1 6.75 1.86 4.95
N ASN A 2 5.84 2.51 4.21
CA ASN A 2 4.84 3.46 4.75
C ASN A 2 3.92 2.83 5.81
N HIS A 3 3.48 1.59 5.61
CA HIS A 3 2.68 0.87 6.59
C HIS A 3 3.36 0.77 7.96
N ALA A 4 4.64 0.36 7.99
CA ALA A 4 5.40 0.26 9.23
C ALA A 4 5.56 1.62 9.92
N GLN A 5 5.75 2.70 9.15
CA GLN A 5 5.82 4.07 9.67
C GLN A 5 4.47 4.53 10.23
N GLY A 6 3.37 4.26 9.52
CA GLY A 6 2.02 4.59 9.97
C GLY A 6 1.67 3.89 11.29
N VAL A 7 1.94 2.58 11.38
CA VAL A 7 1.75 1.81 12.63
C VAL A 7 2.63 2.38 13.74
N ALA A 8 3.91 2.66 13.45
CA ALA A 8 4.85 3.22 14.43
C ALA A 8 4.39 4.57 14.97
N TYR A 9 4.00 5.48 14.08
CA TYR A 9 3.48 6.81 14.44
C TYR A 9 2.23 6.69 15.31
N THR A 10 1.23 5.95 14.86
CA THR A 10 -0.04 5.79 15.59
C THR A 10 0.17 5.17 16.97
N CYS A 11 0.99 4.12 17.06
CA CYS A 11 1.27 3.47 18.34
C CYS A 11 2.01 4.41 19.30
N ASN A 12 2.92 5.25 18.81
CA ASN A 12 3.60 6.25 19.63
C ASN A 12 2.64 7.33 20.15
N GLU A 13 1.77 7.87 19.27
CA GLU A 13 0.77 8.87 19.66
C GLU A 13 -0.23 8.31 20.68
N MET A 14 -0.68 7.08 20.48
CA MET A 14 -1.62 6.40 21.37
C MET A 14 -0.96 5.79 22.61
N LYS A 15 0.38 5.80 22.70
CA LYS A 15 1.17 5.18 23.78
C LYS A 15 0.93 3.66 23.92
N ILE A 16 0.72 3.00 22.78
CA ILE A 16 0.50 1.56 22.71
C ILE A 16 1.81 0.86 22.34
N PRO A 17 2.26 -0.13 23.11
CA PRO A 17 3.42 -0.93 22.72
C PRO A 17 3.19 -1.67 21.40
N ALA A 18 4.16 -1.59 20.47
CA ALA A 18 4.12 -2.29 19.20
C ALA A 18 5.48 -2.90 18.85
N THR A 19 5.45 -3.99 18.10
CA THR A 19 6.64 -4.63 17.54
C THR A 19 6.54 -4.65 16.03
N ILE A 20 7.54 -4.05 15.36
CA ILE A 20 7.61 -3.99 13.91
C ILE A 20 8.71 -4.91 13.42
N PHE A 21 8.33 -5.84 12.56
CA PHE A 21 9.24 -6.77 11.90
C PHE A 21 9.67 -6.21 10.55
N MET A 22 10.95 -6.29 10.25
CA MET A 22 11.51 -5.85 8.97
C MET A 22 12.61 -6.83 8.55
N PRO A 23 12.82 -7.05 7.24
CA PRO A 23 13.96 -7.83 6.75
C PRO A 23 15.29 -7.25 7.22
N VAL A 24 16.29 -8.10 7.43
CA VAL A 24 17.65 -7.65 7.77
C VAL A 24 18.29 -6.83 6.64
N THR A 25 17.79 -7.00 5.43
CA THR A 25 18.22 -6.27 4.22
C THR A 25 17.59 -4.88 4.10
N THR A 26 16.73 -4.49 5.04
CA THR A 26 16.04 -3.19 4.98
C THR A 26 17.03 -2.02 5.08
N PRO A 27 16.97 -1.01 4.18
CA PRO A 27 17.83 0.15 4.23
C PRO A 27 17.76 0.88 5.58
N LEU A 28 18.92 1.32 6.07
CA LEU A 28 19.04 2.02 7.36
C LEU A 28 18.14 3.25 7.47
N GLN A 29 17.93 3.94 6.35
CA GLN A 29 17.01 5.09 6.30
C GLN A 29 15.58 4.68 6.65
N LYS A 30 15.05 3.59 6.07
CA LYS A 30 13.70 3.09 6.37
C LYS A 30 13.58 2.65 7.83
N ILE A 31 14.60 1.98 8.37
CA ILE A 31 14.66 1.60 9.80
C ILE A 31 14.69 2.85 10.69
N GLY A 32 15.49 3.85 10.32
CA GLY A 32 15.61 5.12 11.04
C GLY A 32 14.28 5.86 11.11
N GLN A 33 13.51 5.90 10.03
CA GLN A 33 12.19 6.52 9.99
C GLN A 33 11.19 5.82 10.91
N VAL A 34 11.14 4.47 10.88
CA VAL A 34 10.27 3.72 11.80
C VAL A 34 10.65 3.97 13.26
N ARG A 35 11.94 4.03 13.57
CA ARG A 35 12.44 4.36 14.92
C ARG A 35 12.07 5.77 15.34
N PHE A 36 12.20 6.73 14.44
CA PHE A 36 11.85 8.13 14.69
C PHE A 36 10.37 8.30 15.01
N PHE A 37 9.48 7.73 14.19
CA PHE A 37 8.04 7.81 14.41
C PHE A 37 7.57 6.99 15.61
N GLY A 38 8.18 5.83 15.86
CA GLY A 38 7.74 4.92 16.92
C GLY A 38 8.19 5.30 18.33
N GLY A 39 9.22 6.15 18.44
CA GLY A 39 9.74 6.61 19.72
C GLY A 39 10.04 5.44 20.67
N LYS A 40 9.63 5.57 21.93
CA LYS A 40 9.86 4.56 22.97
C LYS A 40 8.81 3.42 23.00
N PHE A 41 7.72 3.57 22.24
CA PHE A 41 6.63 2.60 22.25
C PHE A 41 6.79 1.51 21.20
N VAL A 42 7.74 1.64 20.27
CA VAL A 42 7.95 0.70 19.18
C VAL A 42 9.28 -0.04 19.31
N THR A 43 9.21 -1.35 19.27
CA THR A 43 10.36 -2.24 19.15
C THR A 43 10.51 -2.69 17.72
N ILE A 44 11.71 -2.60 17.14
CA ILE A 44 12.01 -3.07 15.80
C ILE A 44 12.77 -4.38 15.91
N LYS A 45 12.27 -5.42 15.22
CA LYS A 45 12.93 -6.71 15.07
C LYS A 45 13.33 -6.93 13.61
N LEU A 46 14.61 -7.08 13.35
CA LEU A 46 15.14 -7.42 12.03
C LEU A 46 15.22 -8.93 11.91
N VAL A 47 14.38 -9.52 11.04
CA VAL A 47 14.25 -10.99 10.92
C VAL A 47 14.02 -11.37 9.47
N GLY A 48 14.74 -12.41 9.02
CA GLY A 48 14.67 -12.88 7.64
C GLY A 48 15.32 -11.90 6.65
N ASP A 49 15.49 -12.34 5.44
CA ASP A 49 16.09 -11.58 4.32
C ASP A 49 15.04 -11.11 3.29
N THR A 50 13.80 -11.58 3.43
CA THR A 50 12.68 -11.22 2.56
C THR A 50 11.51 -10.66 3.36
N PHE A 51 10.61 -9.95 2.66
CA PHE A 51 9.34 -9.49 3.23
C PHE A 51 8.51 -10.66 3.78
N ASP A 52 8.38 -11.75 3.01
CA ASP A 52 7.58 -12.92 3.40
C ASP A 52 8.13 -13.59 4.68
N ALA A 53 9.46 -13.73 4.81
CA ALA A 53 10.08 -14.27 6.01
C ALA A 53 9.84 -13.41 7.25
N SER A 54 9.94 -12.08 7.10
CA SER A 54 9.62 -11.13 8.18
C SER A 54 8.13 -11.16 8.56
N ALA A 55 7.24 -11.24 7.57
CA ALA A 55 5.80 -11.31 7.79
C ALA A 55 5.42 -12.61 8.53
N GLN A 56 5.99 -13.73 8.14
CA GLN A 56 5.80 -15.00 8.84
C GLN A 56 6.25 -14.92 10.30
N ALA A 57 7.45 -14.40 10.54
CA ALA A 57 7.98 -14.23 11.91
C ALA A 57 7.08 -13.30 12.75
N ALA A 58 6.54 -12.25 12.15
CA ALA A 58 5.59 -11.36 12.81
C ALA A 58 4.28 -12.08 13.19
N GLN A 59 3.73 -12.90 12.29
CA GLN A 59 2.53 -13.69 12.55
C GLN A 59 2.73 -14.73 13.66
N GLU A 60 3.88 -15.42 13.65
CA GLU A 60 4.23 -16.39 14.70
C GLU A 60 4.39 -15.70 16.06
N TYR A 61 5.09 -14.57 16.09
CA TYR A 61 5.26 -13.76 17.29
C TYR A 61 3.92 -13.24 17.84
N THR A 62 3.04 -12.77 16.95
CA THR A 62 1.71 -12.32 17.30
C THR A 62 0.91 -13.39 18.02
N LYS A 63 0.97 -14.65 17.54
CA LYS A 63 0.30 -15.79 18.15
C LYS A 63 0.90 -16.16 19.52
N SER A 64 2.24 -16.15 19.64
CA SER A 64 2.92 -16.50 20.89
C SER A 64 2.71 -15.49 22.01
N GLU A 65 2.65 -14.20 21.65
CA GLU A 65 2.51 -13.10 22.61
C GLU A 65 1.06 -12.62 22.82
N GLY A 66 0.09 -13.21 22.11
CA GLY A 66 -1.31 -12.79 22.19
C GLY A 66 -1.56 -11.36 21.68
N MET A 67 -0.79 -10.90 20.71
CA MET A 67 -0.88 -9.56 20.13
C MET A 67 -1.83 -9.55 18.93
N THR A 68 -2.16 -8.34 18.43
CA THR A 68 -2.92 -8.16 17.21
C THR A 68 -1.96 -7.94 16.04
N PHE A 69 -2.10 -8.72 14.97
CA PHE A 69 -1.39 -8.50 13.72
C PHE A 69 -2.08 -7.43 12.89
N ILE A 70 -1.35 -6.39 12.51
CA ILE A 70 -1.84 -5.35 11.61
C ILE A 70 -1.29 -5.64 10.21
N ASP A 71 -2.13 -6.24 9.38
CA ASP A 71 -1.76 -6.59 8.01
C ASP A 71 -1.50 -5.32 7.18
N PRO A 72 -0.48 -5.28 6.30
CA PRO A 72 -0.18 -4.09 5.51
C PRO A 72 -1.24 -3.71 4.47
N PHE A 73 -2.12 -4.60 4.05
CA PHE A 73 -3.14 -4.34 3.04
C PHE A 73 -4.35 -5.28 3.06
N ASP A 74 -4.19 -6.53 3.51
CA ASP A 74 -5.26 -7.55 3.41
C ASP A 74 -6.16 -7.60 4.65
N ASP A 75 -6.53 -6.42 5.15
CA ASP A 75 -7.42 -6.22 6.28
C ASP A 75 -8.43 -5.10 5.99
N TYR A 76 -9.72 -5.32 6.30
CA TYR A 76 -10.77 -4.33 6.01
C TYR A 76 -10.62 -3.04 6.80
N ASN A 77 -10.12 -3.07 8.04
CA ASN A 77 -9.90 -1.85 8.82
C ASN A 77 -8.73 -1.03 8.22
N VAL A 78 -7.68 -1.73 7.76
CA VAL A 78 -6.57 -1.08 7.07
C VAL A 78 -7.03 -0.48 5.74
N GLN A 79 -7.84 -1.20 4.96
CA GLN A 79 -8.44 -0.66 3.73
C GLN A 79 -9.33 0.55 4.02
N ALA A 80 -10.16 0.51 5.06
CA ALA A 80 -10.98 1.65 5.48
C ALA A 80 -10.11 2.88 5.84
N GLY A 81 -9.00 2.66 6.55
CA GLY A 81 -8.01 3.70 6.81
C GLY A 81 -7.41 4.28 5.53
N GLN A 82 -7.12 3.46 4.53
CA GLN A 82 -6.65 3.94 3.21
C GLN A 82 -7.73 4.72 2.45
N GLY A 83 -9.00 4.43 2.68
CA GLY A 83 -10.14 5.16 2.11
C GLY A 83 -10.21 6.63 2.52
N THR A 84 -9.58 7.02 3.64
CA THR A 84 -9.50 8.42 4.07
C THR A 84 -8.78 9.31 3.07
N VAL A 85 -7.89 8.77 2.25
CA VAL A 85 -7.25 9.50 1.15
C VAL A 85 -8.31 9.99 0.15
N ALA A 86 -9.23 9.11 -0.24
CA ALA A 86 -10.31 9.48 -1.16
C ALA A 86 -11.33 10.43 -0.51
N TYR A 87 -11.61 10.24 0.77
CA TYR A 87 -12.42 11.16 1.55
C TYR A 87 -11.86 12.59 1.50
N GLU A 88 -10.57 12.76 1.83
CA GLU A 88 -9.91 14.07 1.82
C GLU A 88 -9.85 14.68 0.41
N ILE A 89 -9.56 13.90 -0.63
CA ILE A 89 -9.58 14.36 -2.02
C ILE A 89 -10.98 14.87 -2.40
N TYR A 90 -12.02 14.11 -2.05
CA TYR A 90 -13.39 14.47 -2.40
C TYR A 90 -13.85 15.73 -1.67
N GLU A 91 -13.59 15.85 -0.36
CA GLU A 91 -13.93 17.03 0.43
C GLU A 91 -13.22 18.28 -0.12
N GLN A 92 -11.92 18.21 -0.37
CA GLN A 92 -11.13 19.31 -0.92
C GLN A 92 -11.65 19.72 -2.31
N ALA A 93 -12.00 18.76 -3.17
CA ALA A 93 -12.58 19.05 -4.48
C ALA A 93 -13.92 19.78 -4.36
N GLN A 94 -14.79 19.39 -3.42
CA GLN A 94 -16.06 20.07 -3.16
C GLN A 94 -15.85 21.51 -2.66
N GLU A 95 -14.91 21.71 -1.74
CA GLU A 95 -14.56 23.06 -1.22
C GLU A 95 -14.06 23.98 -2.33
N GLU A 96 -13.27 23.46 -3.27
CA GLU A 96 -12.72 24.22 -4.40
C GLU A 96 -13.66 24.31 -5.61
N GLY A 97 -14.82 23.64 -5.58
CA GLY A 97 -15.76 23.59 -6.69
C GLY A 97 -15.21 22.84 -7.93
N VAL A 98 -14.30 21.89 -7.69
CA VAL A 98 -13.68 21.06 -8.75
C VAL A 98 -14.37 19.69 -8.79
N SER A 99 -14.53 19.14 -9.99
CA SER A 99 -15.00 17.78 -10.20
C SER A 99 -13.98 16.97 -11.00
N PHE A 100 -13.91 15.67 -10.73
CA PHE A 100 -13.04 14.74 -11.44
C PHE A 100 -13.86 13.66 -12.14
N ASP A 101 -13.45 13.29 -13.36
CA ASP A 101 -14.04 12.18 -14.11
C ASP A 101 -13.42 10.83 -13.71
N SER A 102 -12.17 10.87 -13.25
CA SER A 102 -11.44 9.66 -12.87
C SER A 102 -10.41 9.92 -11.79
N ILE A 103 -10.07 8.85 -11.06
CA ILE A 103 -8.96 8.81 -10.10
C ILE A 103 -8.02 7.67 -10.45
N LEU A 104 -6.71 7.97 -10.56
CA LEU A 104 -5.66 6.99 -10.80
C LEU A 104 -4.97 6.65 -9.47
N VAL A 105 -4.89 5.36 -9.16
CA VAL A 105 -4.37 4.87 -7.87
C VAL A 105 -3.29 3.82 -8.11
N PRO A 106 -2.08 3.98 -7.54
CA PRO A 106 -1.05 2.96 -7.63
C PRO A 106 -1.45 1.69 -6.89
N VAL A 107 -1.13 0.53 -7.47
CA VAL A 107 -1.53 -0.78 -6.97
C VAL A 107 -0.32 -1.67 -6.74
N GLY A 108 -0.10 -2.02 -5.47
CA GLY A 108 0.76 -3.12 -5.05
C GLY A 108 -0.10 -4.25 -4.47
N GLY A 109 -0.17 -4.39 -3.15
CA GLY A 109 -1.02 -5.38 -2.47
C GLY A 109 -2.53 -5.13 -2.55
N GLY A 110 -2.93 -3.94 -3.00
CA GLY A 110 -4.32 -3.55 -3.24
C GLY A 110 -5.00 -2.80 -2.09
N GLY A 111 -4.31 -2.53 -0.97
CA GLY A 111 -4.92 -1.86 0.19
C GLY A 111 -5.43 -0.45 -0.11
N LEU A 112 -4.58 0.39 -0.73
CA LEU A 112 -4.95 1.77 -1.07
C LEU A 112 -6.12 1.81 -2.05
N ILE A 113 -6.00 1.11 -3.18
CA ILE A 113 -7.05 1.15 -4.21
C ILE A 113 -8.38 0.58 -3.70
N SER A 114 -8.35 -0.43 -2.83
CA SER A 114 -9.56 -0.98 -2.22
C SER A 114 -10.29 0.05 -1.35
N GLY A 115 -9.56 0.77 -0.50
CA GLY A 115 -10.13 1.84 0.31
C GLY A 115 -10.67 2.99 -0.53
N VAL A 116 -9.84 3.49 -1.46
CA VAL A 116 -10.22 4.59 -2.38
C VAL A 116 -11.45 4.22 -3.21
N ALA A 117 -11.43 3.05 -3.85
CA ALA A 117 -12.54 2.63 -4.70
C ALA A 117 -13.84 2.44 -3.92
N THR A 118 -13.78 1.90 -2.71
CA THR A 118 -14.96 1.76 -1.87
C THR A 118 -15.61 3.10 -1.57
N TYR A 119 -14.81 4.10 -1.16
CA TYR A 119 -15.33 5.44 -0.85
C TYR A 119 -15.85 6.15 -2.11
N ILE A 120 -15.06 6.20 -3.18
CA ILE A 120 -15.45 6.90 -4.41
C ILE A 120 -16.72 6.31 -5.02
N LYS A 121 -16.88 4.99 -5.03
CA LYS A 121 -18.09 4.36 -5.59
C LYS A 121 -19.34 4.58 -4.73
N ASP A 122 -19.17 4.97 -3.46
CA ASP A 122 -20.28 5.37 -2.60
C ASP A 122 -20.72 6.83 -2.86
N VAL A 123 -19.76 7.78 -2.90
CA VAL A 123 -20.07 9.23 -2.97
C VAL A 123 -20.13 9.78 -4.40
N ALA A 124 -19.42 9.18 -5.34
CA ALA A 124 -19.33 9.60 -6.74
C ALA A 124 -19.28 8.37 -7.68
N PRO A 125 -20.34 7.57 -7.78
CA PRO A 125 -20.34 6.28 -8.49
C PRO A 125 -20.01 6.39 -9.98
N SER A 126 -20.20 7.56 -10.59
CA SER A 126 -19.83 7.83 -11.99
C SER A 126 -18.33 8.09 -12.20
N MET A 127 -17.59 8.44 -11.16
CA MET A 127 -16.14 8.64 -11.24
C MET A 127 -15.43 7.31 -11.50
N GLU A 128 -14.58 7.28 -12.51
CA GLU A 128 -13.83 6.07 -12.87
C GLU A 128 -12.64 5.87 -11.92
N VAL A 129 -12.54 4.68 -11.33
CA VAL A 129 -11.39 4.30 -10.49
C VAL A 129 -10.45 3.42 -11.30
N ILE A 130 -9.25 3.92 -11.55
CA ILE A 130 -8.24 3.27 -12.39
C ILE A 130 -7.05 2.87 -11.53
N GLY A 131 -6.79 1.56 -11.47
CA GLY A 131 -5.58 1.03 -10.83
C GLY A 131 -4.39 1.10 -11.77
N VAL A 132 -3.22 1.50 -11.26
CA VAL A 132 -1.97 1.59 -12.01
C VAL A 132 -0.93 0.69 -11.37
N GLU A 133 -0.44 -0.29 -12.12
CA GLU A 133 0.61 -1.24 -11.71
C GLU A 133 1.89 -0.99 -12.51
N ALA A 134 3.06 -1.22 -11.89
CA ALA A 134 4.31 -1.35 -12.62
C ALA A 134 4.27 -2.61 -13.50
N SER A 135 4.67 -2.51 -14.76
CA SER A 135 4.53 -3.60 -15.75
C SER A 135 5.25 -4.89 -15.34
N GLY A 136 6.36 -4.77 -14.61
CA GLY A 136 7.08 -5.91 -14.07
C GLY A 136 6.49 -6.53 -12.79
N ALA A 137 5.38 -5.98 -12.22
CA ALA A 137 4.78 -6.48 -10.97
C ALA A 137 3.24 -6.40 -10.98
N ARG A 138 2.59 -6.87 -12.05
CA ARG A 138 1.14 -6.77 -12.25
C ARG A 138 0.35 -7.88 -11.56
N SER A 139 0.47 -7.96 -10.24
CA SER A 139 -0.17 -9.02 -9.45
C SER A 139 -1.70 -8.90 -9.36
N MET A 140 -2.25 -7.67 -9.34
CA MET A 140 -3.69 -7.45 -9.35
C MET A 140 -4.28 -7.81 -10.73
N ARG A 141 -3.61 -7.41 -11.81
CA ARG A 141 -4.02 -7.80 -13.17
C ARG A 141 -4.02 -9.32 -13.34
N ALA A 142 -2.98 -9.99 -12.90
CA ALA A 142 -2.91 -11.45 -12.95
C ALA A 142 -4.04 -12.11 -12.13
N ALA A 143 -4.38 -11.54 -10.97
CA ALA A 143 -5.52 -12.01 -10.18
C ALA A 143 -6.87 -11.79 -10.90
N PHE A 144 -7.04 -10.65 -11.59
CA PHE A 144 -8.25 -10.38 -12.39
C PHE A 144 -8.40 -11.37 -13.53
N ASP A 145 -7.31 -11.66 -14.25
CA ASP A 145 -7.31 -12.57 -15.38
C ASP A 145 -7.56 -14.03 -14.96
N ARG A 146 -7.11 -14.42 -13.77
CA ARG A 146 -7.30 -15.78 -13.22
C ARG A 146 -8.60 -15.96 -12.46
N GLY A 147 -9.21 -14.87 -11.97
CA GLY A 147 -10.39 -14.92 -11.12
C GLY A 147 -10.11 -15.16 -9.63
N TYR A 148 -8.84 -15.20 -9.20
CA TYR A 148 -8.39 -15.35 -7.82
C TYR A 148 -6.95 -14.84 -7.64
N PRO A 149 -6.52 -14.46 -6.41
CA PRO A 149 -5.15 -14.03 -6.14
C PRO A 149 -4.12 -15.12 -6.44
N VAL A 150 -3.18 -14.81 -7.34
CA VAL A 150 -2.08 -15.70 -7.72
C VAL A 150 -0.74 -15.07 -7.31
N LYS A 151 0.25 -15.91 -7.02
CA LYS A 151 1.62 -15.48 -6.79
C LYS A 151 2.35 -15.45 -8.13
N LEU A 152 2.92 -14.30 -8.49
CA LEU A 152 3.82 -14.18 -9.63
C LEU A 152 5.15 -14.88 -9.30
N GLU A 153 5.71 -15.59 -10.27
CA GLU A 153 6.99 -16.30 -10.11
C GLU A 153 8.14 -15.31 -9.91
N GLU A 154 8.18 -14.29 -10.76
CA GLU A 154 9.17 -13.22 -10.71
C GLU A 154 8.49 -11.86 -10.81
N ILE A 155 9.08 -10.85 -10.21
CA ILE A 155 8.66 -9.45 -10.32
C ILE A 155 9.88 -8.54 -10.44
N ASP A 156 9.72 -7.45 -11.19
CA ASP A 156 10.64 -6.33 -11.12
C ASP A 156 10.41 -5.55 -9.82
N LYS A 157 11.49 -5.17 -9.15
CA LYS A 157 11.46 -4.45 -7.87
C LYS A 157 11.85 -2.96 -8.00
N PHE A 158 11.93 -2.44 -9.20
CA PHE A 158 12.28 -1.03 -9.44
C PHE A 158 11.29 -0.10 -8.71
N ALA A 159 9.99 -0.31 -8.91
CA ALA A 159 8.96 0.42 -8.18
C ALA A 159 8.66 -0.28 -6.83
N ASP A 160 9.62 -0.27 -5.90
CA ASP A 160 9.65 -1.09 -4.68
C ASP A 160 8.42 -0.90 -3.78
N GLY A 161 7.82 0.30 -3.78
CA GLY A 161 6.61 0.61 -3.01
C GLY A 161 5.35 -0.13 -3.46
N ILE A 162 5.31 -0.61 -4.71
CA ILE A 162 4.19 -1.35 -5.30
C ILE A 162 4.59 -2.72 -5.87
N ALA A 163 5.85 -3.14 -5.71
CA ALA A 163 6.35 -4.42 -6.20
C ALA A 163 5.91 -5.58 -5.28
N VAL A 164 4.68 -6.05 -5.47
CA VAL A 164 4.07 -7.11 -4.66
C VAL A 164 3.81 -8.34 -5.51
N GLN A 165 4.31 -9.51 -5.08
CA GLN A 165 4.15 -10.77 -5.83
C GLN A 165 2.72 -11.31 -5.82
N LYS A 166 1.95 -11.02 -4.77
CA LYS A 166 0.59 -11.54 -4.62
C LYS A 166 -0.26 -10.51 -3.90
N VAL A 167 -1.39 -10.16 -4.50
CA VAL A 167 -2.40 -9.31 -3.84
C VAL A 167 -3.09 -10.06 -2.70
N GLY A 168 -3.70 -9.31 -1.79
CA GLY A 168 -4.52 -9.90 -0.73
C GLY A 168 -5.81 -10.53 -1.27
N VAL A 169 -6.41 -11.40 -0.49
CA VAL A 169 -7.71 -12.00 -0.83
C VAL A 169 -8.82 -10.95 -0.70
N LYS A 170 -8.87 -10.25 0.43
CA LYS A 170 -9.86 -9.20 0.68
C LYS A 170 -9.67 -8.01 -0.27
N THR A 171 -8.42 -7.60 -0.53
CA THR A 171 -8.15 -6.51 -1.46
C THR A 171 -8.55 -6.87 -2.90
N TYR A 172 -8.32 -8.11 -3.33
CA TYR A 172 -8.80 -8.60 -4.62
C TYR A 172 -10.34 -8.54 -4.72
N GLU A 173 -11.06 -9.05 -3.70
CA GLU A 173 -12.52 -9.05 -3.68
C GLU A 173 -13.10 -7.63 -3.81
N VAL A 174 -12.55 -6.68 -3.07
CA VAL A 174 -12.97 -5.28 -3.13
C VAL A 174 -12.60 -4.64 -4.46
N ALA A 175 -11.36 -4.81 -4.93
CA ALA A 175 -10.92 -4.27 -6.20
C ALA A 175 -11.73 -4.83 -7.38
N ARG A 176 -12.03 -6.13 -7.38
CA ARG A 176 -12.85 -6.77 -8.40
C ARG A 176 -14.26 -6.19 -8.50
N LYS A 177 -14.79 -5.67 -7.40
CA LYS A 177 -16.12 -5.08 -7.32
C LYS A 177 -16.16 -3.62 -7.74
N TYR A 178 -15.14 -2.85 -7.40
CA TYR A 178 -15.20 -1.38 -7.43
C TYR A 178 -14.18 -0.71 -8.35
N VAL A 179 -13.16 -1.42 -8.83
CA VAL A 179 -12.17 -0.87 -9.76
C VAL A 179 -12.62 -1.07 -11.18
N ASP A 180 -12.68 0.00 -11.96
CA ASP A 180 -13.19 -0.02 -13.33
C ASP A 180 -12.14 -0.54 -14.32
N ARG A 181 -10.88 -0.12 -14.16
CA ARG A 181 -9.78 -0.53 -15.04
C ARG A 181 -8.46 -0.72 -14.30
N LEU A 182 -7.58 -1.55 -14.88
CA LEU A 182 -6.20 -1.71 -14.47
C LEU A 182 -5.27 -1.38 -15.65
N LEU A 183 -4.33 -0.49 -15.44
CA LEU A 183 -3.30 -0.10 -16.39
C LEU A 183 -1.94 -0.62 -15.92
N GLY A 184 -1.04 -0.88 -16.87
CA GLY A 184 0.37 -1.15 -16.60
C GLY A 184 1.20 0.03 -17.08
N VAL A 185 2.20 0.42 -16.30
CA VAL A 185 3.17 1.46 -16.66
C VAL A 185 4.56 0.85 -16.68
N ASP A 186 5.28 1.06 -17.77
CA ASP A 186 6.65 0.58 -17.95
C ASP A 186 7.62 1.28 -16.98
N GLU A 187 8.57 0.53 -16.44
CA GLU A 187 9.57 1.01 -15.47
C GLU A 187 10.45 2.12 -16.06
N GLY A 188 10.73 2.08 -17.36
CA GLY A 188 11.44 3.14 -18.07
C GLY A 188 10.65 4.45 -18.04
N LEU A 189 9.34 4.40 -18.30
CA LEU A 189 8.46 5.57 -18.23
C LEU A 189 8.36 6.13 -16.80
N ILE A 190 8.31 5.26 -15.79
CA ILE A 190 8.37 5.67 -14.38
C ILE A 190 9.66 6.43 -14.10
N SER A 191 10.80 5.91 -14.57
CA SER A 191 12.11 6.54 -14.41
C SER A 191 12.20 7.90 -15.11
N GLU A 192 11.75 8.00 -16.36
CA GLU A 192 11.71 9.26 -17.10
C GLU A 192 10.84 10.30 -16.40
N THR A 193 9.65 9.88 -15.92
CA THR A 193 8.74 10.77 -15.21
C THR A 193 9.35 11.29 -13.90
N LEU A 194 10.08 10.46 -13.16
CA LEU A 194 10.79 10.88 -11.95
C LEU A 194 11.84 11.96 -12.27
N ILE A 195 12.63 11.77 -13.31
CA ILE A 195 13.63 12.76 -13.76
C ILE A 195 12.96 14.05 -14.20
N ASP A 196 11.87 13.95 -14.93
CA ASP A 196 11.10 15.10 -15.40
C ASP A 196 10.48 15.90 -14.23
N MET A 197 9.89 15.23 -13.25
CA MET A 197 9.36 15.87 -12.06
C MET A 197 10.45 16.57 -11.24
N TYR A 198 11.59 15.92 -11.04
CA TYR A 198 12.72 16.53 -10.37
C TYR A 198 13.22 17.78 -11.10
N SER A 199 13.38 17.68 -12.44
CA SER A 199 13.95 18.75 -13.26
C SER A 199 13.00 19.94 -13.44
N LYS A 200 11.68 19.70 -13.55
CA LYS A 200 10.67 20.73 -13.87
C LYS A 200 9.96 21.28 -12.64
N VAL A 201 9.75 20.47 -11.62
CA VAL A 201 8.95 20.82 -10.44
C VAL A 201 9.81 20.92 -9.17
N GLY A 202 11.01 20.34 -9.18
CA GLY A 202 11.91 20.33 -8.03
C GLY A 202 11.43 19.42 -6.88
N THR A 203 10.51 18.52 -7.15
CA THR A 203 9.92 17.60 -6.15
C THR A 203 9.99 16.17 -6.68
N ILE A 204 10.36 15.23 -5.79
CA ILE A 204 10.25 13.78 -6.01
C ILE A 204 9.42 13.22 -4.88
#